data_27aba24cbc2b0aa6d69a662214c1d08c
#
_entry.id   27aba24cbc2b0aa6d69a662214c1d08c
#
_cell.length_a   1.000
_cell.length_b   1.000
_cell.length_c   1.000
_cell.angle_alpha   90.00
_cell.angle_beta   90.00
_cell.angle_gamma   90.00
#
_symmetry.space_group_name_H-M   'P 1'
#
loop_
_entity.id
_entity.type
_entity.pdbx_description
1 polymer ?
#
loop_
_entity_poly.entity_id
_entity_poly.type
_entity_poly.pdbx_seq_one_letter_code
_entity_poly.pdbx_strand_id
1 'polypeptide(L)'
;MKLRLFLDEDVHAVLAVALRKRGHDAVHTLEERRLGLPDESQLNFATKENRCLVTFNVGDFVWLHNRWIEQSREHAGIIVSKQLPVGEKLRRLLVLLQKESGDSMCGRVHFL
;
A
#
# COMPACT_ATOMS: atom_id res chain seq x y z
N MET A 1 10.45 -9.82 8.22
CA MET A 1 10.30 -8.39 8.51
C MET A 1 8.83 -8.01 8.58
N LYS A 2 8.49 -7.10 9.48
CA LYS A 2 7.13 -6.58 9.57
C LYS A 2 6.75 -5.86 8.29
N LEU A 3 5.51 -6.03 7.85
CA LEU A 3 4.96 -5.31 6.72
C LEU A 3 4.84 -3.82 7.05
N ARG A 4 5.37 -2.97 6.18
CA ARG A 4 5.29 -1.51 6.28
C ARG A 4 4.38 -1.00 5.17
N LEU A 5 3.59 0.02 5.44
CA LEU A 5 2.58 0.50 4.49
C LEU A 5 2.81 1.94 4.03
N PHE A 6 2.46 2.18 2.77
CA PHE A 6 2.37 3.51 2.18
C PHE A 6 0.97 3.66 1.59
N LEU A 7 0.17 4.57 2.15
CA LEU A 7 -1.23 4.75 1.77
C LEU A 7 -1.34 5.83 0.68
N ASP A 8 -1.97 5.45 -0.44
CA ASP A 8 -2.18 6.34 -1.58
C ASP A 8 -3.13 7.49 -1.22
N GLU A 9 -3.11 8.56 -2.01
CA GLU A 9 -3.82 9.80 -1.68
C GLU A 9 -5.34 9.65 -1.59
N ASP A 10 -5.94 8.71 -2.31
CA ASP A 10 -7.38 8.44 -2.25
C ASP A 10 -7.79 7.60 -1.03
N VAL A 11 -6.84 7.07 -0.29
CA VAL A 11 -7.09 6.36 0.97
C VAL A 11 -7.15 7.40 2.09
N HIS A 12 -8.07 7.21 3.04
CA HIS A 12 -8.22 8.16 4.15
C HIS A 12 -6.93 8.27 4.98
N ALA A 13 -6.42 9.49 5.12
CA ALA A 13 -5.18 9.74 5.87
C ALA A 13 -5.28 9.30 7.33
N VAL A 14 -6.46 9.33 7.92
CA VAL A 14 -6.69 8.89 9.30
C VAL A 14 -6.33 7.43 9.51
N LEU A 15 -6.35 6.61 8.46
CA LEU A 15 -5.94 5.21 8.57
C LEU A 15 -4.48 5.06 8.95
N ALA A 16 -3.60 5.90 8.40
CA ALA A 16 -2.19 5.87 8.76
C ALA A 16 -2.01 6.14 10.26
N VAL A 17 -2.72 7.14 10.77
CA VAL A 17 -2.68 7.49 12.20
C VAL A 17 -3.18 6.32 13.05
N ALA A 18 -4.32 5.73 12.66
CA ALA A 18 -4.91 4.61 13.41
C ALA A 18 -3.99 3.39 13.42
N LEU A 19 -3.33 3.10 12.30
CA LEU A 19 -2.40 1.98 12.20
C LEU A 19 -1.16 2.22 13.06
N ARG A 20 -0.60 3.45 13.05
CA ARG A 20 0.55 3.78 13.90
C ARG A 20 0.22 3.66 15.38
N LYS A 21 -0.99 4.06 15.79
CA LYS A 21 -1.44 3.91 17.18
C LYS A 21 -1.48 2.46 17.64
N ARG A 22 -1.59 1.54 16.70
CA ARG A 22 -1.61 0.09 16.97
C ARG A 22 -0.25 -0.57 16.76
N GLY A 23 0.80 0.23 16.62
CA GLY A 23 2.17 -0.26 16.51
C GLY A 23 2.61 -0.67 15.11
N HIS A 24 1.86 -0.30 14.08
CA HIS A 24 2.21 -0.61 12.69
C HIS A 24 2.89 0.59 12.02
N ASP A 25 3.84 0.31 11.14
CA ASP A 25 4.55 1.34 10.38
C ASP A 25 3.75 1.67 9.11
N ALA A 26 3.03 2.77 9.15
CA ALA A 26 2.21 3.23 8.04
C ALA A 26 2.36 4.74 7.88
N VAL A 27 2.49 5.18 6.62
CA VAL A 27 2.52 6.60 6.27
C VAL A 27 1.56 6.84 5.11
N HIS A 28 1.09 8.08 4.97
CA HIS A 28 0.20 8.50 3.90
C HIS A 28 0.93 9.45 2.95
N THR A 29 0.52 9.44 1.67
CA THR A 29 1.07 10.36 0.66
C THR A 29 1.05 11.82 1.11
N LEU A 30 -0.01 12.24 1.80
CA LEU A 30 -0.12 13.60 2.33
C LEU A 30 1.02 13.92 3.30
N GLU A 31 1.32 12.98 4.20
CA GLU A 31 2.39 13.15 5.20
C GLU A 31 3.77 13.21 4.56
N GLU A 32 3.94 12.50 3.44
CA GLU A 32 5.21 12.44 2.70
C GLU A 32 5.31 13.54 1.64
N ARG A 33 4.33 14.47 1.59
CA ARG A 33 4.28 15.58 0.62
C ARG A 33 4.34 15.10 -0.83
N ARG A 34 3.60 14.03 -1.11
CA ARG A 34 3.62 13.39 -2.42
C ARG A 34 2.26 13.40 -3.13
N LEU A 35 1.35 14.27 -2.72
CA LEU A 35 0.03 14.40 -3.37
C LEU A 35 0.20 14.79 -4.83
N GLY A 36 -0.63 14.21 -5.70
CA GLY A 36 -0.69 14.56 -7.11
C GLY A 36 0.43 14.00 -7.97
N LEU A 37 1.35 13.23 -7.40
CA LEU A 37 2.40 12.59 -8.20
C LEU A 37 1.84 11.39 -8.96
N PRO A 38 2.43 11.04 -10.13
CA PRO A 38 1.98 9.88 -10.92
C PRO A 38 2.05 8.58 -10.13
N ASP A 39 1.17 7.64 -10.46
CA ASP A 39 1.09 6.34 -9.81
C ASP A 39 2.44 5.60 -9.82
N GLU A 40 3.15 5.66 -10.95
CA GLU A 40 4.48 5.05 -11.06
C GLU A 40 5.47 5.65 -10.06
N SER A 41 5.43 6.97 -9.87
CA SER A 41 6.28 7.65 -8.89
C SER A 41 5.95 7.20 -7.47
N GLN A 42 4.67 6.98 -7.18
CA GLN A 42 4.23 6.49 -5.86
C GLN A 42 4.72 5.07 -5.62
N LEU A 43 4.61 4.21 -6.62
CA LEU A 43 5.08 2.83 -6.49
C LEU A 43 6.60 2.76 -6.37
N ASN A 44 7.34 3.59 -7.11
CA ASN A 44 8.80 3.70 -6.98
C ASN A 44 9.21 4.12 -5.57
N PHE A 45 8.53 5.13 -5.02
CA PHE A 45 8.80 5.60 -3.66
C PHE A 45 8.53 4.50 -2.64
N ALA A 46 7.37 3.87 -2.71
CA ALA A 46 7.01 2.78 -1.80
C ALA A 46 8.04 1.66 -1.84
N THR A 47 8.48 1.29 -3.05
CA THR A 47 9.46 0.23 -3.24
C THR A 47 10.81 0.59 -2.62
N LYS A 48 11.28 1.82 -2.81
CA LYS A 48 12.53 2.31 -2.19
C LYS A 48 12.48 2.26 -0.67
N GLU A 49 11.31 2.55 -0.11
CA GLU A 49 11.09 2.57 1.34
C GLU A 49 10.75 1.20 1.91
N ASN A 50 10.72 0.16 1.07
CA ASN A 50 10.27 -1.18 1.44
C ASN A 50 8.87 -1.16 2.06
N ARG A 51 7.97 -0.39 1.45
CA ARG A 51 6.58 -0.26 1.89
C ARG A 51 5.66 -0.89 0.88
N CYS A 52 4.66 -1.61 1.38
CA CYS A 52 3.55 -2.10 0.57
C CYS A 52 2.59 -0.93 0.32
N LEU A 53 2.23 -0.70 -0.94
CA LEU A 53 1.35 0.40 -1.31
C LEU A 53 -0.11 -0.02 -1.18
N VAL A 54 -0.92 0.81 -0.51
CA VAL A 54 -2.37 0.58 -0.34
C VAL A 54 -3.13 1.61 -1.17
N THR A 55 -4.02 1.15 -2.03
CA THR A 55 -4.74 2.04 -2.96
C THR A 55 -6.15 1.55 -3.27
N PHE A 56 -7.04 2.47 -3.69
CA PHE A 56 -8.35 2.13 -4.27
C PHE A 56 -8.30 2.07 -5.79
N ASN A 57 -7.24 2.53 -6.39
CA ASN A 57 -7.09 2.58 -7.84
C ASN A 57 -6.66 1.21 -8.37
N VAL A 58 -7.61 0.27 -8.36
CA VAL A 58 -7.34 -1.14 -8.68
C VAL A 58 -6.78 -1.29 -10.09
N GLY A 59 -7.48 -0.72 -11.07
CA GLY A 59 -7.11 -0.89 -12.49
C GLY A 59 -5.70 -0.41 -12.80
N ASP A 60 -5.38 0.82 -12.39
CA ASP A 60 -4.08 1.42 -12.71
C ASP A 60 -2.93 0.70 -12.02
N PHE A 61 -3.11 0.28 -10.76
CA PHE A 61 -2.03 -0.40 -10.03
C PHE A 61 -1.86 -1.86 -10.43
N VAL A 62 -2.92 -2.55 -10.85
CA VAL A 62 -2.78 -3.89 -11.45
C VAL A 62 -2.04 -3.78 -12.79
N TRP A 63 -2.34 -2.75 -13.58
CA TRP A 63 -1.63 -2.49 -14.83
C TRP A 63 -0.14 -2.22 -14.58
N LEU A 64 0.19 -1.39 -13.59
CA LEU A 64 1.58 -1.13 -13.20
C LEU A 64 2.29 -2.39 -12.72
N HIS A 65 1.62 -3.20 -11.92
CA HIS A 65 2.15 -4.47 -11.45
C HIS A 65 2.57 -5.35 -12.62
N ASN A 66 1.71 -5.50 -13.64
CA ASN A 66 2.01 -6.30 -14.82
C ASN A 66 3.17 -5.72 -15.60
N ARG A 67 3.23 -4.38 -15.73
CA ARG A 67 4.36 -3.70 -16.40
C ARG A 67 5.67 -3.98 -15.69
N TRP A 68 5.66 -3.92 -14.37
CA TRP A 68 6.87 -4.19 -13.58
C TRP A 68 7.36 -5.63 -13.75
N ILE A 69 6.42 -6.59 -13.80
CA ILE A 69 6.77 -7.99 -14.09
C ILE A 69 7.45 -8.09 -15.46
N GLU A 70 6.89 -7.47 -16.49
CA GLU A 70 7.48 -7.46 -17.84
C GLU A 70 8.88 -6.87 -17.86
N GLN A 71 9.14 -5.90 -17.01
CA GLN A 71 10.44 -5.23 -16.87
C GLN A 71 11.38 -5.93 -15.91
N SER A 72 11.01 -7.10 -15.38
CA SER A 72 11.76 -7.83 -14.37
C SER A 72 12.02 -7.00 -13.12
N ARG A 73 11.05 -6.16 -12.72
CA ARG A 73 11.11 -5.32 -11.52
C ARG A 73 10.17 -5.88 -10.47
N GLU A 74 10.60 -5.83 -9.21
CA GLU A 74 9.79 -6.29 -8.09
C GLU A 74 9.52 -5.14 -7.14
N HIS A 75 8.24 -4.90 -6.83
CA HIS A 75 7.81 -3.94 -5.81
C HIS A 75 7.67 -4.64 -4.44
N ALA A 76 7.47 -3.84 -3.40
CA ALA A 76 7.36 -4.38 -2.03
C ALA A 76 5.94 -4.87 -1.69
N GLY A 77 5.05 -4.91 -2.66
CA GLY A 77 3.67 -5.35 -2.51
C GLY A 77 2.68 -4.22 -2.82
N ILE A 78 1.51 -4.62 -3.32
CA ILE A 78 0.40 -3.71 -3.58
C ILE A 78 -0.86 -4.31 -2.95
N ILE A 79 -1.55 -3.53 -2.14
CA ILE A 79 -2.84 -3.88 -1.57
C ILE A 79 -3.89 -3.02 -2.26
N VAL A 80 -4.78 -3.64 -3.01
CA VAL A 80 -5.87 -2.95 -3.70
C VAL A 80 -7.19 -3.21 -2.98
N SER A 81 -8.05 -2.21 -2.94
CA SER A 81 -9.31 -2.30 -2.22
C SER A 81 -10.42 -1.58 -2.98
N LYS A 82 -11.63 -2.08 -2.86
CA LYS A 82 -12.83 -1.31 -3.15
C LYS A 82 -12.93 -0.18 -2.12
N GLN A 83 -13.77 0.81 -2.41
CA GLN A 83 -14.11 1.81 -1.42
C GLN A 83 -14.96 1.16 -0.32
N LEU A 84 -14.37 1.06 0.87
CA LEU A 84 -15.01 0.51 2.05
C LEU A 84 -15.07 1.60 3.12
N PRO A 85 -16.01 1.51 4.07
CA PRO A 85 -15.98 2.40 5.24
C PRO A 85 -14.63 2.30 5.95
N VAL A 86 -14.18 3.41 6.54
CA VAL A 86 -12.86 3.51 7.18
C VAL A 86 -12.63 2.41 8.22
N GLY A 87 -13.63 2.14 9.06
CA GLY A 87 -13.53 1.11 10.09
C GLY A 87 -13.35 -0.28 9.51
N GLU A 88 -14.05 -0.60 8.42
CA GLU A 88 -13.92 -1.88 7.75
C GLU A 88 -12.55 -2.04 7.09
N LYS A 89 -12.04 -0.99 6.47
CA LYS A 89 -10.69 -0.99 5.90
C LYS A 89 -9.63 -1.24 6.98
N LEU A 90 -9.77 -0.53 8.09
CA LEU A 90 -8.85 -0.69 9.21
C LEU A 90 -8.85 -2.14 9.71
N ARG A 91 -10.04 -2.71 9.91
CA ARG A 91 -10.19 -4.08 10.36
C ARG A 91 -9.48 -5.07 9.42
N ARG A 92 -9.73 -4.93 8.12
CA ARG A 92 -9.13 -5.83 7.11
C ARG A 92 -7.62 -5.67 7.01
N LEU A 93 -7.13 -4.44 7.08
CA LEU A 93 -5.69 -4.18 7.09
C LEU A 93 -5.02 -4.79 8.33
N LEU A 94 -5.64 -4.68 9.48
CA LEU A 94 -5.10 -5.27 10.71
C LEU A 94 -5.02 -6.80 10.61
N VAL A 95 -6.04 -7.44 10.04
CA VAL A 95 -6.02 -8.90 9.80
C VAL A 95 -4.88 -9.27 8.86
N LEU A 96 -4.74 -8.52 7.76
CA LEU A 96 -3.67 -8.75 6.79
C LEU A 96 -2.29 -8.61 7.43
N LEU A 97 -2.09 -7.57 8.24
CA LEU A 97 -0.83 -7.30 8.91
C LEU A 97 -0.43 -8.41 9.90
N GLN A 98 -1.41 -9.16 10.42
CA GLN A 98 -1.13 -10.31 11.26
C GLN A 98 -0.70 -11.55 10.48
N LYS A 99 -1.16 -11.67 9.22
CA LYS A 99 -0.94 -12.86 8.39
C LYS A 99 0.26 -12.73 7.47
N GLU A 100 0.58 -11.52 7.01
CA GLU A 100 1.58 -11.29 6.00
C GLU A 100 2.79 -10.53 6.54
N SER A 101 3.93 -10.76 5.94
CA SER A 101 5.17 -10.04 6.24
C SER A 101 5.61 -9.22 5.04
N GLY A 102 6.66 -8.39 5.22
CA GLY A 102 7.26 -7.69 4.11
C GLY A 102 7.74 -8.65 3.03
N ASP A 103 8.32 -9.78 3.45
CA ASP A 103 8.84 -10.78 2.50
C ASP A 103 7.71 -11.48 1.74
N SER A 104 6.63 -11.86 2.43
CA SER A 104 5.52 -12.57 1.78
C SER A 104 4.74 -11.69 0.80
N MET A 105 4.79 -10.36 0.98
CA MET A 105 4.08 -9.42 0.11
C MET A 105 4.90 -8.94 -1.09
N CYS A 106 6.21 -9.16 -1.11
CA CYS A 106 7.06 -8.74 -2.23
C CYS A 106 6.54 -9.27 -3.56
N GLY A 107 6.37 -8.36 -4.53
CA GLY A 107 5.95 -8.71 -5.88
C GLY A 107 4.50 -9.15 -6.01
N ARG A 108 3.70 -9.05 -4.96
CA ARG A 108 2.31 -9.53 -4.97
C ARG A 108 1.30 -8.38 -4.99
N VAL A 109 0.16 -8.65 -5.62
CA VAL A 109 -1.05 -7.82 -5.49
C VAL A 109 -2.02 -8.58 -4.60
N HIS A 110 -2.48 -7.94 -3.54
CA HIS A 110 -3.45 -8.52 -2.61
C HIS A 110 -4.75 -7.70 -2.66
N PHE A 111 -5.88 -8.38 -2.83
CA PHE A 111 -7.20 -7.75 -2.83
C PHE A 111 -7.76 -7.78 -1.40
N LEU A 112 -7.99 -6.59 -0.86
CA LEU A 112 -8.46 -6.45 0.52
C LEU A 112 -9.99 -6.78 0.66
#